data_6f072db1363f7d1728823f513c641666
#
_entry.id   6f072db1363f7d1728823f513c641666
#
_cell.length_a   1.000
_cell.length_b   1.000
_cell.length_c   1.000
_cell.angle_alpha   90.00
_cell.angle_beta   90.00
_cell.angle_gamma   90.00
#
_symmetry.space_group_name_H-M   'P 1'
#
loop_
_entity.id
_entity.type
_entity.pdbx_description
1 polymer ?
#
loop_
_entity_poly.entity_id
_entity_poly.type
_entity_poly.pdbx_seq_one_letter_code
_entity_poly.pdbx_strand_id
1 'polypeptide(L)'
;MKKENYLSWSSYFMSIAVLSSYRSKDRKTQNGACIVDRNNKIIGIGYNGLPKGCDDNDPDFWADDDDNILQSKHTYVVHAEQNAIYNCMLNDLSGTTIYVTQFPCHSCAQAIIQVGISKVVYMRRKEGDSHQQYFDAVAKMFGQADVVFELIDDQADYDTHFIDGVLKLAP
;
A
#
# COMPACT_ATOMS: atom_id res chain seq x y z
N MET A 1 35.69 -3.86 -8.01
CA MET A 1 35.19 -3.52 -6.65
C MET A 1 33.68 -3.55 -6.67
N LYS A 2 33.03 -4.09 -5.64
CA LYS A 2 31.57 -4.08 -5.46
C LYS A 2 31.13 -2.63 -5.12
N LYS A 3 30.01 -2.16 -5.68
CA LYS A 3 29.37 -0.91 -5.26
C LYS A 3 28.87 -1.09 -3.80
N GLU A 4 29.20 -0.18 -2.90
CA GLU A 4 28.82 -0.28 -1.48
C GLU A 4 27.47 0.40 -1.21
N ASN A 5 27.19 1.52 -1.86
CA ASN A 5 25.91 2.25 -1.71
C ASN A 5 24.89 1.75 -2.75
N TYR A 6 24.16 0.71 -2.42
CA TYR A 6 23.02 0.23 -3.18
C TYR A 6 21.79 0.11 -2.26
N LEU A 7 20.59 0.19 -2.81
CA LEU A 7 19.35 0.11 -2.04
C LEU A 7 19.25 -1.23 -1.29
N SER A 8 18.83 -1.20 -0.05
CA SER A 8 18.39 -2.39 0.66
C SER A 8 17.16 -3.00 -0.02
N TRP A 9 16.88 -4.28 0.24
CA TRP A 9 15.66 -4.90 -0.25
C TRP A 9 14.40 -4.18 0.23
N SER A 10 14.38 -3.72 1.49
CA SER A 10 13.25 -3.01 2.06
C SER A 10 13.02 -1.69 1.35
N SER A 11 14.08 -0.89 1.16
CA SER A 11 14.00 0.39 0.44
C SER A 11 13.61 0.20 -1.03
N TYR A 12 14.13 -0.85 -1.67
CA TYR A 12 13.78 -1.16 -3.05
C TYR A 12 12.28 -1.47 -3.21
N PHE A 13 11.73 -2.36 -2.37
CA PHE A 13 10.31 -2.74 -2.46
C PHE A 13 9.38 -1.60 -2.03
N MET A 14 9.75 -0.81 -1.03
CA MET A 14 8.99 0.38 -0.68
C MET A 14 9.01 1.41 -1.81
N SER A 15 10.14 1.57 -2.50
CA SER A 15 10.24 2.45 -3.67
C SER A 15 9.30 2.00 -4.79
N ILE A 16 9.13 0.69 -5.01
CA ILE A 16 8.16 0.15 -5.97
C ILE A 16 6.72 0.47 -5.53
N ALA A 17 6.40 0.33 -4.23
CA ALA A 17 5.09 0.71 -3.71
C ALA A 17 4.83 2.22 -3.91
N VAL A 18 5.81 3.08 -3.62
CA VAL A 18 5.70 4.52 -3.85
C VAL A 18 5.53 4.82 -5.34
N LEU A 19 6.35 4.25 -6.22
CA LEU A 19 6.20 4.43 -7.67
C LEU A 19 4.81 4.01 -8.15
N SER A 20 4.28 2.92 -7.62
CA SER A 20 2.93 2.44 -7.94
C SER A 20 1.85 3.46 -7.53
N SER A 21 2.03 4.15 -6.40
CA SER A 21 1.07 5.15 -5.93
C SER A 21 0.85 6.30 -6.92
N TYR A 22 1.84 6.66 -7.72
CA TYR A 22 1.72 7.69 -8.75
C TYR A 22 0.80 7.30 -9.93
N ARG A 23 0.38 6.04 -9.99
CA ARG A 23 -0.66 5.59 -10.93
C ARG A 23 -2.07 5.91 -10.43
N SER A 24 -2.23 6.21 -9.14
CA SER A 24 -3.53 6.58 -8.57
C SER A 24 -4.02 7.91 -9.15
N LYS A 25 -5.29 7.95 -9.51
CA LYS A 25 -5.99 9.15 -9.97
C LYS A 25 -6.65 9.93 -8.84
N ASP A 26 -6.60 9.43 -7.61
CA ASP A 26 -7.10 10.14 -6.44
C ASP A 26 -6.28 11.41 -6.22
N ARG A 27 -6.94 12.57 -6.21
CA ARG A 27 -6.27 13.87 -6.06
C ARG A 27 -5.79 14.14 -4.64
N LYS A 28 -6.40 13.48 -3.63
CA LYS A 28 -6.09 13.73 -2.22
C LYS A 28 -5.11 12.72 -1.65
N THR A 29 -5.26 11.45 -2.01
CA THR A 29 -4.50 10.38 -1.37
C THR A 29 -4.09 9.32 -2.40
N GLN A 30 -2.82 9.32 -2.78
CA GLN A 30 -2.24 8.28 -3.61
C GLN A 30 -1.52 7.28 -2.72
N ASN A 31 -1.97 6.04 -2.75
CA ASN A 31 -1.36 4.93 -2.04
C ASN A 31 -0.91 3.83 -3.00
N GLY A 32 0.17 3.16 -2.63
CA GLY A 32 0.72 2.04 -3.39
C GLY A 32 1.08 0.87 -2.49
N ALA A 33 1.11 -0.32 -3.07
CA ALA A 33 1.48 -1.55 -2.40
C ALA A 33 2.32 -2.44 -3.30
N CYS A 34 3.27 -3.18 -2.69
CA CYS A 34 4.12 -4.17 -3.36
C CYS A 34 4.19 -5.43 -2.50
N ILE A 35 3.80 -6.59 -3.05
CA ILE A 35 3.87 -7.88 -2.38
C ILE A 35 5.06 -8.66 -2.92
N VAL A 36 5.86 -9.22 -2.01
CA VAL A 36 7.06 -9.98 -2.33
C VAL A 36 7.06 -11.35 -1.65
N ASP A 37 7.59 -12.33 -2.33
CA ASP A 37 7.77 -13.67 -1.79
C ASP A 37 9.04 -13.78 -0.92
N ARG A 38 9.26 -14.95 -0.32
CA ARG A 38 10.44 -15.26 0.53
C ARG A 38 11.77 -15.20 -0.22
N ASN A 39 11.73 -15.20 -1.56
CA ASN A 39 12.90 -15.15 -2.43
C ASN A 39 13.13 -13.74 -3.00
N ASN A 40 12.51 -12.71 -2.43
CA ASN A 40 12.55 -11.33 -2.90
C ASN A 40 12.03 -11.14 -4.33
N LYS A 41 11.07 -11.97 -4.77
CA LYS A 41 10.38 -11.77 -6.05
C LYS A 41 9.10 -10.97 -5.82
N ILE A 42 8.91 -9.92 -6.61
CA ILE A 42 7.66 -9.17 -6.63
C ILE A 42 6.59 -10.04 -7.28
N ILE A 43 5.50 -10.28 -6.57
CA ILE A 43 4.38 -11.13 -7.00
C ILE A 43 3.05 -10.38 -7.12
N GLY A 44 2.97 -9.16 -6.56
CA GLY A 44 1.79 -8.30 -6.67
C GLY A 44 2.14 -6.84 -6.51
N ILE A 45 1.52 -5.98 -7.30
CA ILE A 45 1.64 -4.53 -7.22
C ILE A 45 0.24 -3.94 -7.31
N GLY A 46 -0.05 -2.94 -6.48
CA GLY A 46 -1.33 -2.25 -6.47
C GLY A 46 -1.20 -0.76 -6.17
N TYR A 47 -2.20 -0.02 -6.57
CA TYR A 47 -2.43 1.38 -6.19
C TYR A 47 -3.94 1.58 -6.02
N ASN A 48 -4.34 2.59 -5.24
CA ASN A 48 -5.76 2.84 -5.05
C ASN A 48 -6.41 3.43 -6.30
N GLY A 49 -7.58 2.89 -6.67
CA GLY A 49 -8.28 3.29 -7.89
C GLY A 49 -9.66 2.67 -7.99
N LEU A 50 -10.44 3.10 -8.97
CA LEU A 50 -11.77 2.55 -9.22
C LEU A 50 -11.70 1.09 -9.68
N PRO A 51 -12.77 0.30 -9.46
CA PRO A 51 -12.88 -1.04 -9.98
C PRO A 51 -12.78 -1.05 -11.51
N LYS A 52 -12.29 -2.17 -12.05
CA LYS A 52 -12.17 -2.35 -13.49
C LYS A 52 -13.53 -2.19 -14.20
N GLY A 53 -13.59 -1.30 -15.18
CA GLY A 53 -14.79 -1.02 -15.97
C GLY A 53 -15.58 0.20 -15.48
N CYS A 54 -15.27 0.78 -14.31
CA CYS A 54 -15.81 2.08 -13.92
C CYS A 54 -15.12 3.20 -14.70
N ASP A 55 -15.89 4.24 -15.04
CA ASP A 55 -15.34 5.39 -15.79
C ASP A 55 -14.61 6.34 -14.86
N ASP A 56 -13.31 6.45 -15.04
CA ASP A 56 -12.46 7.37 -14.28
C ASP A 56 -12.79 8.86 -14.51
N ASN A 57 -13.57 9.19 -15.53
CA ASN A 57 -13.97 10.55 -15.84
C ASN A 57 -15.31 10.94 -15.19
N ASP A 58 -16.02 9.99 -14.60
CA ASP A 58 -17.25 10.28 -13.85
C ASP A 58 -16.91 10.97 -12.52
N PRO A 59 -17.33 12.24 -12.33
CA PRO A 59 -16.96 13.01 -11.14
C PRO A 59 -17.57 12.45 -9.85
N ASP A 60 -18.69 11.74 -9.91
CA ASP A 60 -19.36 11.20 -8.72
C ASP A 60 -18.52 10.11 -8.05
N PHE A 61 -17.73 9.34 -8.82
CA PHE A 61 -16.83 8.33 -8.28
C PHE A 61 -15.64 8.91 -7.49
N TRP A 62 -15.30 10.17 -7.72
CA TRP A 62 -14.18 10.85 -7.07
C TRP A 62 -14.61 11.95 -6.10
N ALA A 63 -15.92 12.10 -5.91
CA ALA A 63 -16.47 13.07 -4.96
C ALA A 63 -16.12 12.69 -3.51
N ASP A 64 -16.14 13.66 -2.63
CA ASP A 64 -15.70 13.57 -1.22
C ASP A 64 -16.83 13.95 -0.26
N ASP A 65 -18.07 13.65 -0.62
CA ASP A 65 -19.23 13.88 0.22
C ASP A 65 -19.48 12.64 1.09
N ASP A 66 -18.97 12.65 2.30
CA ASP A 66 -19.12 11.54 3.23
C ASP A 66 -20.56 11.37 3.76
N ASP A 67 -21.42 12.36 3.61
CA ASP A 67 -22.84 12.29 3.99
C ASP A 67 -23.69 11.66 2.87
N ASN A 68 -23.17 11.63 1.65
CA ASN A 68 -23.84 11.01 0.51
C ASN A 68 -23.00 9.84 -0.06
N ILE A 69 -23.39 8.63 0.27
CA ILE A 69 -22.68 7.42 -0.14
C ILE A 69 -22.51 7.29 -1.67
N LEU A 70 -23.39 7.88 -2.47
CA LEU A 70 -23.31 7.87 -3.94
C LEU A 70 -22.31 8.91 -4.47
N GLN A 71 -21.88 9.85 -3.64
CA GLN A 71 -20.91 10.89 -3.97
C GLN A 71 -19.70 10.84 -3.02
N SER A 72 -19.40 9.66 -2.48
CA SER A 72 -18.22 9.43 -1.66
C SER A 72 -17.29 8.43 -2.34
N LYS A 73 -16.10 8.88 -2.71
CA LYS A 73 -15.07 8.03 -3.29
C LYS A 73 -14.72 6.81 -2.40
N HIS A 74 -14.93 6.93 -1.09
CA HIS A 74 -14.69 5.84 -0.13
C HIS A 74 -15.59 4.62 -0.37
N THR A 75 -16.71 4.80 -1.07
CA THR A 75 -17.60 3.72 -1.49
C THR A 75 -17.04 2.94 -2.68
N TYR A 76 -16.33 3.60 -3.57
CA TYR A 76 -15.98 3.05 -4.88
C TYR A 76 -14.53 2.66 -5.02
N VAL A 77 -13.62 3.37 -4.36
CA VAL A 77 -12.18 3.18 -4.55
C VAL A 77 -11.71 1.90 -3.87
N VAL A 78 -11.12 1.01 -4.66
CA VAL A 78 -10.39 -0.16 -4.17
C VAL A 78 -9.02 0.28 -3.67
N HIS A 79 -8.65 -0.13 -2.47
CA HIS A 79 -7.38 0.25 -1.86
C HIS A 79 -6.17 -0.43 -2.52
N ALA A 80 -5.00 0.17 -2.35
CA ALA A 80 -3.75 -0.30 -2.97
C ALA A 80 -3.41 -1.74 -2.56
N GLU A 81 -3.61 -2.08 -1.29
CA GLU A 81 -3.34 -3.40 -0.73
C GLU A 81 -4.23 -4.47 -1.38
N GLN A 82 -5.53 -4.18 -1.49
CA GLN A 82 -6.49 -5.08 -2.13
C GLN A 82 -6.15 -5.25 -3.62
N ASN A 83 -5.83 -4.16 -4.34
CA ASN A 83 -5.41 -4.24 -5.73
C ASN A 83 -4.12 -5.03 -5.90
N ALA A 84 -3.15 -4.91 -4.98
CA ALA A 84 -1.94 -5.72 -5.01
C ALA A 84 -2.26 -7.21 -4.82
N ILE A 85 -3.18 -7.56 -3.91
CA ILE A 85 -3.66 -8.93 -3.69
C ILE A 85 -4.39 -9.45 -4.95
N TYR A 86 -5.31 -8.69 -5.53
CA TYR A 86 -6.06 -9.10 -6.72
C TYR A 86 -5.18 -9.25 -7.97
N ASN A 87 -4.06 -8.54 -8.03
CA ASN A 87 -3.09 -8.64 -9.11
C ASN A 87 -2.10 -9.82 -8.92
N CYS A 88 -2.10 -10.49 -7.77
CA CYS A 88 -1.35 -11.72 -7.57
C CYS A 88 -2.00 -12.87 -8.34
N MET A 89 -1.17 -13.69 -8.97
CA MET A 89 -1.63 -14.94 -9.61
C MET A 89 -1.72 -16.13 -8.62
N LEU A 90 -1.32 -15.90 -7.35
CA LEU A 90 -1.31 -16.93 -6.30
C LEU A 90 -2.53 -16.75 -5.40
N ASN A 91 -3.14 -17.87 -5.02
CA ASN A 91 -4.28 -17.89 -4.09
C ASN A 91 -3.84 -17.93 -2.62
N ASP A 92 -2.63 -18.41 -2.35
CA ASP A 92 -2.02 -18.48 -1.02
C ASP A 92 -0.77 -17.60 -0.99
N LEU A 93 -0.80 -16.58 -0.16
CA LEU A 93 0.29 -15.63 0.04
C LEU A 93 1.03 -15.87 1.37
N SER A 94 0.95 -17.09 1.92
CA SER A 94 1.59 -17.44 3.18
C SER A 94 3.11 -17.20 3.15
N GLY A 95 3.58 -16.48 4.17
CA GLY A 95 4.99 -16.13 4.33
C GLY A 95 5.50 -15.04 3.40
N THR A 96 4.61 -14.34 2.71
CA THR A 96 4.98 -13.16 1.93
C THR A 96 5.01 -11.90 2.78
N THR A 97 5.61 -10.84 2.24
CA THR A 97 5.64 -9.49 2.83
C THR A 97 4.93 -8.52 1.90
N ILE A 98 4.09 -7.66 2.47
CA ILE A 98 3.50 -6.53 1.75
C ILE A 98 4.14 -5.22 2.23
N TYR A 99 4.61 -4.42 1.28
CA TYR A 99 5.10 -3.06 1.49
C TYR A 99 4.00 -2.09 1.08
N VAL A 100 3.64 -1.15 1.97
CA VAL A 100 2.53 -0.22 1.76
C VAL A 100 2.94 1.20 2.10
N THR A 101 2.53 2.17 1.29
CA THR A 101 2.86 3.58 1.54
C THR A 101 2.15 4.13 2.76
N GLN A 102 1.03 3.54 3.18
CA GLN A 102 0.28 3.92 4.36
C GLN A 102 -0.17 2.69 5.14
N PHE A 103 -0.15 2.76 6.47
CA PHE A 103 -0.63 1.69 7.35
C PHE A 103 -2.05 1.25 6.95
N PRO A 104 -2.30 -0.07 6.81
CA PRO A 104 -3.56 -0.60 6.29
C PRO A 104 -4.77 -0.20 7.15
N CYS A 105 -5.90 0.07 6.51
CA CYS A 105 -7.18 0.17 7.21
C CYS A 105 -7.66 -1.22 7.64
N HIS A 106 -8.73 -1.27 8.45
CA HIS A 106 -9.28 -2.54 8.96
C HIS A 106 -9.67 -3.53 7.85
N SER A 107 -10.29 -3.05 6.77
CA SER A 107 -10.71 -3.92 5.65
C SER A 107 -9.51 -4.49 4.90
N CYS A 108 -8.45 -3.69 4.69
CA CYS A 108 -7.21 -4.17 4.09
C CYS A 108 -6.48 -5.15 5.02
N ALA A 109 -6.46 -4.88 6.34
CA ALA A 109 -5.89 -5.80 7.31
C ALA A 109 -6.58 -7.16 7.31
N GLN A 110 -7.93 -7.18 7.22
CA GLN A 110 -8.70 -8.41 7.07
C GLN A 110 -8.31 -9.18 5.81
N ALA A 111 -8.19 -8.49 4.66
CA ALA A 111 -7.76 -9.12 3.42
C ALA A 111 -6.33 -9.68 3.50
N ILE A 112 -5.38 -8.92 4.08
CA ILE A 112 -3.99 -9.31 4.31
C ILE A 112 -3.93 -10.61 5.12
N ILE A 113 -4.66 -10.68 6.25
CA ILE A 113 -4.74 -11.86 7.10
C ILE A 113 -5.34 -13.05 6.32
N GLN A 114 -6.45 -12.82 5.62
CA GLN A 114 -7.21 -13.88 4.97
C GLN A 114 -6.45 -14.57 3.85
N VAL A 115 -5.53 -13.87 3.15
CA VAL A 115 -4.69 -14.46 2.11
C VAL A 115 -3.35 -15.00 2.64
N GLY A 116 -3.09 -14.88 3.95
CA GLY A 116 -1.92 -15.46 4.62
C GLY A 116 -0.65 -14.61 4.57
N ILE A 117 -0.71 -13.33 4.22
CA ILE A 117 0.47 -12.45 4.26
C ILE A 117 0.98 -12.38 5.69
N SER A 118 2.28 -12.63 5.90
CA SER A 118 2.87 -12.79 7.23
C SER A 118 3.52 -11.51 7.76
N LYS A 119 3.81 -10.54 6.89
CA LYS A 119 4.49 -9.31 7.28
C LYS A 119 3.98 -8.10 6.50
N VAL A 120 3.80 -6.99 7.22
CA VAL A 120 3.45 -5.68 6.68
C VAL A 120 4.57 -4.70 7.00
N VAL A 121 5.14 -4.07 5.98
CA VAL A 121 6.08 -2.94 6.13
C VAL A 121 5.37 -1.69 5.63
N TYR A 122 5.22 -0.69 6.49
CA TYR A 122 4.51 0.53 6.12
C TYR A 122 5.41 1.77 6.23
N MET A 123 5.15 2.78 5.39
CA MET A 123 5.94 4.00 5.34
C MET A 123 5.42 5.09 6.27
N ARG A 124 4.09 5.21 6.39
CA ARG A 124 3.44 6.24 7.21
C ARG A 124 2.13 5.73 7.80
N ARG A 125 1.64 6.39 8.83
CA ARG A 125 0.28 6.21 9.37
C ARG A 125 -0.42 7.54 9.51
N LYS A 126 -1.75 7.54 9.52
CA LYS A 126 -2.53 8.73 9.84
C LYS A 126 -2.41 9.03 11.34
N GLU A 127 -2.40 10.31 11.67
CA GLU A 127 -2.33 10.80 13.05
C GLU A 127 -3.71 11.27 13.53
N GLY A 128 -3.87 11.46 14.84
CA GLY A 128 -5.10 11.89 15.51
C GLY A 128 -5.81 10.77 16.25
N ASP A 129 -6.64 11.14 17.25
CA ASP A 129 -7.23 10.18 18.21
C ASP A 129 -8.13 9.14 17.53
N SER A 130 -8.93 9.53 16.55
CA SER A 130 -9.77 8.59 15.80
C SER A 130 -8.95 7.59 15.02
N HIS A 131 -7.84 8.04 14.41
CA HIS A 131 -6.94 7.18 13.65
C HIS A 131 -6.12 6.26 14.57
N GLN A 132 -5.83 6.68 15.80
CA GLN A 132 -5.17 5.82 16.79
C GLN A 132 -6.04 4.61 17.15
N GLN A 133 -7.35 4.78 17.35
CA GLN A 133 -8.26 3.67 17.60
C GLN A 133 -8.31 2.65 16.45
N TYR A 134 -8.31 3.13 15.21
CA TYR A 134 -8.23 2.23 14.03
C TYR A 134 -6.89 1.50 13.97
N PHE A 135 -5.78 2.19 14.26
CA PHE A 135 -4.46 1.57 14.35
C PHE A 135 -4.44 0.45 15.41
N ASP A 136 -4.94 0.72 16.61
CA ASP A 136 -4.98 -0.24 17.72
C ASP A 136 -5.84 -1.47 17.38
N ALA A 137 -6.97 -1.25 16.69
CA ALA A 137 -7.83 -2.35 16.23
C ALA A 137 -7.13 -3.24 15.20
N VAL A 138 -6.43 -2.64 14.23
CA VAL A 138 -5.65 -3.38 13.24
C VAL A 138 -4.46 -4.10 13.89
N ALA A 139 -3.73 -3.43 14.77
CA ALA A 139 -2.62 -4.03 15.51
C ALA A 139 -3.07 -5.24 16.34
N LYS A 140 -4.25 -5.16 16.97
CA LYS A 140 -4.87 -6.28 17.68
C LYS A 140 -5.17 -7.46 16.74
N MET A 141 -5.75 -7.20 15.55
CA MET A 141 -6.01 -8.26 14.56
C MET A 141 -4.71 -8.91 14.08
N PHE A 142 -3.70 -8.13 13.73
CA PHE A 142 -2.40 -8.62 13.30
C PHE A 142 -1.72 -9.46 14.40
N GLY A 143 -1.74 -9.00 15.65
CA GLY A 143 -1.18 -9.76 16.77
C GLY A 143 -1.89 -11.10 17.02
N GLN A 144 -3.21 -11.21 16.80
CA GLN A 144 -3.94 -12.47 16.93
C GLN A 144 -3.69 -13.42 15.75
N ALA A 145 -3.36 -12.90 14.59
CA ALA A 145 -3.12 -13.65 13.37
C ALA A 145 -1.63 -13.90 13.08
N ASP A 146 -0.74 -13.58 14.03
CA ASP A 146 0.73 -13.70 13.91
C ASP A 146 1.30 -12.94 12.69
N VAL A 147 0.66 -11.83 12.30
CA VAL A 147 1.16 -10.94 11.26
C VAL A 147 2.08 -9.90 11.89
N VAL A 148 3.36 -9.94 11.52
CA VAL A 148 4.34 -8.93 11.93
C VAL A 148 4.10 -7.64 11.16
N PHE A 149 4.14 -6.48 11.83
CA PHE A 149 4.10 -5.18 11.15
C PHE A 149 5.16 -4.24 11.72
N GLU A 150 5.76 -3.46 10.83
CA GLU A 150 6.83 -2.51 11.20
C GLU A 150 6.78 -1.26 10.32
N LEU A 151 7.14 -0.13 10.91
CA LEU A 151 7.46 1.08 10.18
C LEU A 151 8.78 0.84 9.43
N ILE A 152 8.87 1.24 8.17
CA ILE A 152 10.13 1.16 7.44
C ILE A 152 11.19 2.01 8.16
N ASP A 153 12.39 1.48 8.29
CA ASP A 153 13.51 2.24 8.87
C ASP A 153 13.95 3.34 7.90
N ASP A 154 13.51 4.55 8.22
CA ASP A 154 13.68 5.75 7.40
C ASP A 154 15.12 6.29 7.42
N GLN A 155 15.91 5.83 8.43
CA GLN A 155 17.21 6.46 8.72
C GLN A 155 18.34 5.92 7.83
N ALA A 156 18.17 4.75 7.25
CA ALA A 156 19.31 4.08 6.61
C ALA A 156 19.31 4.19 5.08
N ASP A 157 18.12 4.14 4.38
CA ASP A 157 18.17 3.81 2.95
C ASP A 157 17.05 4.43 2.09
N TYR A 158 16.02 5.05 2.70
CA TYR A 158 14.90 5.57 1.93
C TYR A 158 15.15 7.00 1.47
N ASP A 159 15.64 7.16 0.26
CA ASP A 159 15.82 8.48 -0.37
C ASP A 159 14.59 8.82 -1.23
N THR A 160 13.65 9.57 -0.64
CA THR A 160 12.52 10.14 -1.38
C THR A 160 13.00 11.02 -2.52
N HIS A 161 14.16 11.67 -2.39
CA HIS A 161 14.79 12.48 -3.45
C HIS A 161 15.18 11.63 -4.66
N PHE A 162 15.49 10.34 -4.46
CA PHE A 162 15.78 9.45 -5.59
C PHE A 162 14.55 9.22 -6.46
N ILE A 163 13.39 8.93 -5.83
CA ILE A 163 12.13 8.72 -6.56
C ILE A 163 11.67 10.01 -7.22
N ASP A 164 11.72 11.13 -6.52
CA ASP A 164 11.43 12.45 -7.07
C ASP A 164 12.38 12.80 -8.22
N GLY A 165 13.63 12.39 -8.13
CA GLY A 165 14.62 12.52 -9.19
C GLY A 165 14.29 11.69 -10.43
N VAL A 166 13.90 10.43 -10.25
CA VAL A 166 13.48 9.54 -11.34
C VAL A 166 12.23 10.06 -12.04
N LEU A 167 11.25 10.57 -11.27
CA LEU A 167 10.01 11.14 -11.83
C LEU A 167 10.23 12.44 -12.60
N LYS A 168 11.22 13.24 -12.22
CA LYS A 168 11.62 14.44 -12.97
C LYS A 168 12.34 14.14 -14.29
N LEU A 169 12.79 12.91 -14.50
CA LEU A 169 13.39 12.46 -15.76
C LEU A 169 12.34 11.90 -16.74
N ALA A 170 11.09 11.75 -16.32
CA ALA A 170 9.99 11.42 -17.22
C ALA A 170 9.68 12.65 -18.10
N PRO A 171 9.60 12.50 -19.43
CA PRO A 171 9.37 13.58 -20.37
C PRO A 171 7.98 14.21 -20.22
#